data_fb6cd6498821e7f2c776e5b2c0fa6dbc
#
_entry.id   fb6cd6498821e7f2c776e5b2c0fa6dbc
#
_cell.length_a   1.000
_cell.length_b   1.000
_cell.length_c   1.000
_cell.angle_alpha   90.00
_cell.angle_beta   90.00
_cell.angle_gamma   90.00
#
_symmetry.space_group_name_H-M   'P 1'
#
loop_
_entity.id
_entity.type
_entity.pdbx_description
1 polymer ?
#
loop_
_entity_poly.entity_id
_entity_poly.type
_entity_poly.pdbx_seq_one_letter_code
_entity_poly.pdbx_strand_id
1 'polypeptide(L)'
;MSEVARLRHPDTIRRQSERMLALATQGRLEMWDINLGRLPDLGRMVGELTRVRYPDLAVPMHGRRLHFRVGDVDLWENRPRPADRDEAARSDVGLIVVSVLLDAGSGPRWRYTDTEIQGELSRSEGLAVASFRAWERGVFSSRGLPRVDSEALSGVGAASLAQAFQVREDNPLVGTEDRAALLRSLGRVSSRWPSQRVGGLFDLLSGHASSTGRLSAVTLLRTLLEQLSPLWPDSTMRDGQHLGDVWPYPPLGLMPFHKLTQWLAYSLIEPLHAAGITVTEVDRLTPLAEYRNGGLLIDGGVLTPVTPGWRTTSHPLSSSLVVEWRALTVALVVRLAELVREDLGARLSMAQILEGGTWAAGRRLAAAARPDARPPVNVASNGTIF
;
A
#
# COMPACT_ATOMS: atom_id res chain seq x y z
N MET A 1 6.62 -7.51 -25.84
CA MET A 1 5.81 -7.01 -24.69
C MET A 1 5.36 -5.61 -25.02
N SER A 2 4.06 -5.32 -24.98
CA SER A 2 3.51 -3.98 -25.24
C SER A 2 4.03 -2.94 -24.21
N GLU A 3 3.88 -1.64 -24.50
CA GLU A 3 4.28 -0.58 -23.56
C GLU A 3 3.49 -0.69 -22.26
N VAL A 4 2.19 -0.94 -22.31
CA VAL A 4 1.32 -1.15 -21.15
C VAL A 4 1.83 -2.31 -20.28
N ALA A 5 2.10 -3.47 -20.89
CA ALA A 5 2.61 -4.64 -20.15
C ALA A 5 3.98 -4.38 -19.51
N ARG A 6 4.84 -3.58 -20.18
CA ARG A 6 6.12 -3.14 -19.64
C ARG A 6 5.95 -2.20 -18.44
N LEU A 7 5.04 -1.24 -18.52
CA LEU A 7 4.78 -0.29 -17.43
C LEU A 7 4.14 -0.96 -16.20
N ARG A 8 3.44 -2.08 -16.39
CA ARG A 8 2.86 -2.91 -15.30
C ARG A 8 3.84 -3.92 -14.71
N HIS A 9 5.10 -3.95 -15.16
CA HIS A 9 6.09 -4.92 -14.69
C HIS A 9 6.96 -4.32 -13.57
N PRO A 10 7.19 -5.02 -12.44
CA PRO A 10 7.97 -4.48 -11.31
C PRO A 10 9.41 -4.12 -11.69
N ASP A 11 10.04 -4.85 -12.61
CA ASP A 11 11.39 -4.50 -13.10
C ASP A 11 11.44 -3.14 -13.81
N THR A 12 10.32 -2.67 -14.38
CA THR A 12 10.26 -1.32 -14.96
C THR A 12 10.23 -0.26 -13.87
N ILE A 13 9.50 -0.50 -12.77
CA ILE A 13 9.50 0.40 -11.62
C ILE A 13 10.93 0.53 -11.08
N ARG A 14 11.60 -0.59 -10.84
CA ARG A 14 12.99 -0.63 -10.35
C ARG A 14 13.94 0.10 -11.29
N ARG A 15 13.92 -0.23 -12.57
CA ARG A 15 14.80 0.39 -13.58
C ARG A 15 14.59 1.90 -13.71
N GLN A 16 13.35 2.38 -13.73
CA GLN A 16 13.07 3.81 -13.82
C GLN A 16 13.49 4.55 -12.54
N SER A 17 13.31 3.94 -11.38
CA SER A 17 13.77 4.48 -10.10
C SER A 17 15.30 4.54 -10.01
N GLU A 18 16.01 3.54 -10.53
CA GLU A 18 17.48 3.57 -10.63
C GLU A 18 17.98 4.64 -11.61
N ARG A 19 17.28 4.86 -12.73
CA ARG A 19 17.60 5.97 -13.63
C ARG A 19 17.39 7.33 -12.96
N MET A 20 16.34 7.50 -12.16
CA MET A 20 16.14 8.70 -11.37
C MET A 20 17.27 8.92 -10.37
N LEU A 21 17.69 7.88 -9.66
CA LEU A 21 18.81 7.96 -8.74
C LEU A 21 20.13 8.30 -9.45
N ALA A 22 20.34 7.78 -10.65
CA ALA A 22 21.51 8.15 -11.47
C ALA A 22 21.51 9.65 -11.86
N LEU A 23 20.34 10.24 -12.15
CA LEU A 23 20.23 11.69 -12.36
C LEU A 23 20.53 12.45 -11.07
N ALA A 24 20.03 11.98 -9.93
CA ALA A 24 20.27 12.60 -8.62
C ALA A 24 21.78 12.62 -8.27
N THR A 25 22.48 11.48 -8.48
CA THR A 25 23.94 11.39 -8.20
C THR A 25 24.79 12.28 -9.11
N GLN A 26 24.25 12.68 -10.26
CA GLN A 26 24.88 13.62 -11.18
C GLN A 26 24.51 15.09 -10.91
N GLY A 27 23.72 15.39 -9.87
CA GLY A 27 23.21 16.73 -9.58
C GLY A 27 22.25 17.27 -10.67
N ARG A 28 21.53 16.39 -11.37
CA ARG A 28 20.65 16.71 -12.51
C ARG A 28 19.17 16.72 -12.16
N LEU A 29 18.81 16.58 -10.89
CA LEU A 29 17.43 16.76 -10.45
C LEU A 29 17.17 18.22 -10.07
N GLU A 30 15.94 18.67 -10.32
CA GLU A 30 15.52 20.04 -10.03
C GLU A 30 14.96 20.20 -8.62
N MET A 31 14.40 19.12 -8.06
CA MET A 31 13.63 19.18 -6.82
C MET A 31 14.36 18.62 -5.61
N TRP A 32 15.36 17.74 -5.77
CA TRP A 32 15.99 17.03 -4.67
C TRP A 32 17.51 16.94 -4.80
N ASP A 33 18.18 17.29 -3.69
CA ASP A 33 19.56 16.93 -3.44
C ASP A 33 19.64 15.62 -2.66
N ILE A 34 20.72 14.84 -2.85
CA ILE A 34 20.92 13.57 -2.17
C ILE A 34 22.23 13.54 -1.38
N ASN A 35 22.19 12.94 -0.20
CA ASN A 35 23.35 12.66 0.64
C ASN A 35 23.41 11.15 0.98
N LEU A 36 24.05 10.37 0.11
CA LEU A 36 24.20 8.93 0.30
C LEU A 36 25.04 8.57 1.53
N GLY A 37 25.88 9.46 2.04
CA GLY A 37 26.68 9.26 3.24
C GLY A 37 25.84 9.09 4.52
N ARG A 38 24.53 9.43 4.47
CA ARG A 38 23.59 9.22 5.60
C ARG A 38 22.95 7.83 5.61
N LEU A 39 23.01 7.09 4.50
CA LEU A 39 22.35 5.77 4.42
C LEU A 39 22.88 4.75 5.44
N PRO A 40 24.20 4.64 5.73
CA PRO A 40 24.69 3.68 6.72
C PRO A 40 24.12 3.92 8.13
N ASP A 41 24.06 5.19 8.56
CA ASP A 41 23.47 5.54 9.87
C ASP A 41 21.99 5.20 9.92
N LEU A 42 21.29 5.47 8.83
CA LEU A 42 19.86 5.14 8.70
C LEU A 42 19.64 3.62 8.69
N GLY A 43 20.53 2.86 8.03
CA GLY A 43 20.51 1.40 8.03
C GLY A 43 20.66 0.81 9.43
N ARG A 44 21.62 1.30 10.22
CA ARG A 44 21.81 0.90 11.62
C ARG A 44 20.56 1.20 12.47
N MET A 45 19.99 2.41 12.33
CA MET A 45 18.77 2.78 13.05
C MET A 45 17.60 1.83 12.74
N VAL A 46 17.42 1.48 11.46
CA VAL A 46 16.37 0.54 11.02
C VAL A 46 16.65 -0.85 11.57
N GLY A 47 17.92 -1.31 11.54
CA GLY A 47 18.34 -2.59 12.11
C GLY A 47 18.10 -2.68 13.61
N GLU A 48 18.50 -1.67 14.37
CA GLU A 48 18.24 -1.58 15.82
C GLU A 48 16.74 -1.65 16.13
N LEU A 49 15.94 -0.90 15.40
CA LEU A 49 14.48 -0.91 15.59
C LEU A 49 13.87 -2.27 15.25
N THR A 50 14.42 -2.94 14.24
CA THR A 50 14.00 -4.30 13.88
C THR A 50 14.31 -5.29 15.01
N ARG A 51 15.51 -5.24 15.61
CA ARG A 51 15.87 -6.09 16.76
C ARG A 51 14.99 -5.85 17.99
N VAL A 52 14.65 -4.58 18.26
CA VAL A 52 13.75 -4.23 19.37
C VAL A 52 12.35 -4.79 19.18
N ARG A 53 11.81 -4.74 17.96
CA ARG A 53 10.47 -5.23 17.65
C ARG A 53 10.41 -6.75 17.48
N TYR A 54 11.47 -7.34 16.97
CA TYR A 54 11.58 -8.76 16.64
C TYR A 54 12.96 -9.28 17.09
N PRO A 55 13.13 -9.59 18.39
CA PRO A 55 14.43 -10.00 18.94
C PRO A 55 15.00 -11.27 18.33
N ASP A 56 14.14 -12.19 17.89
CA ASP A 56 14.48 -13.44 17.19
C ASP A 56 14.57 -13.29 15.66
N LEU A 57 14.38 -12.09 15.15
CA LEU A 57 14.29 -11.77 13.71
C LEU A 57 13.19 -12.54 12.94
N ALA A 58 12.22 -13.13 13.64
CA ALA A 58 11.04 -13.75 13.03
C ALA A 58 10.05 -12.66 12.54
N VAL A 59 10.53 -11.82 11.63
CA VAL A 59 9.76 -10.69 11.12
C VAL A 59 8.69 -11.20 10.16
N PRO A 60 7.39 -10.89 10.36
CA PRO A 60 6.34 -11.23 9.41
C PRO A 60 6.48 -10.41 8.12
N MET A 61 5.84 -10.86 7.05
CA MET A 61 5.77 -10.07 5.82
C MET A 61 4.84 -8.88 6.00
N HIS A 62 5.26 -7.71 5.54
CA HIS A 62 4.45 -6.49 5.57
C HIS A 62 3.15 -6.69 4.79
N GLY A 63 2.02 -6.58 5.46
CA GLY A 63 0.71 -6.83 4.86
C GLY A 63 -0.44 -6.30 5.70
N ARG A 64 -1.60 -6.13 5.06
CA ARG A 64 -2.80 -5.54 5.68
C ARG A 64 -3.30 -6.31 6.91
N ARG A 65 -3.12 -7.63 6.92
CA ARG A 65 -3.50 -8.47 8.05
C ARG A 65 -2.92 -7.97 9.38
N LEU A 66 -1.67 -7.53 9.38
CA LEU A 66 -0.99 -7.05 10.60
C LEU A 66 -1.67 -5.84 11.24
N HIS A 67 -2.40 -5.04 10.45
CA HIS A 67 -3.16 -3.91 10.95
C HIS A 67 -4.53 -4.28 11.53
N PHE A 68 -4.96 -5.54 11.42
CA PHE A 68 -6.14 -6.05 12.11
C PHE A 68 -5.82 -6.53 13.53
N ARG A 69 -4.55 -6.49 13.93
CA ARG A 69 -4.11 -6.73 15.30
C ARG A 69 -3.74 -5.42 15.99
N VAL A 70 -4.42 -5.12 17.09
CA VAL A 70 -4.18 -3.91 17.89
C VAL A 70 -4.05 -4.33 19.37
N GLY A 71 -2.87 -4.15 19.94
CA GLY A 71 -2.57 -4.67 21.28
C GLY A 71 -2.77 -6.18 21.33
N ASP A 72 -3.57 -6.64 22.27
CA ASP A 72 -3.88 -8.07 22.48
C ASP A 72 -5.08 -8.56 21.65
N VAL A 73 -5.76 -7.67 20.94
CA VAL A 73 -6.91 -8.02 20.11
C VAL A 73 -6.44 -8.33 18.68
N ASP A 74 -6.67 -9.56 18.23
CA ASP A 74 -6.41 -9.99 16.86
C ASP A 74 -7.73 -10.30 16.13
N LEU A 75 -8.25 -9.29 15.41
CA LEU A 75 -9.50 -9.42 14.68
C LEU A 75 -9.41 -10.46 13.55
N TRP A 76 -8.22 -10.63 12.95
CA TRP A 76 -8.03 -11.59 11.87
C TRP A 76 -8.17 -13.03 12.33
N GLU A 77 -7.58 -13.39 13.45
CA GLU A 77 -7.67 -14.76 14.00
C GLU A 77 -9.10 -15.09 14.47
N ASN A 78 -9.81 -14.10 14.98
CA ASN A 78 -11.18 -14.26 15.50
C ASN A 78 -12.28 -14.09 14.46
N ARG A 79 -11.90 -13.84 13.18
CA ARG A 79 -12.89 -13.55 12.13
C ARG A 79 -13.82 -14.72 11.81
N PRO A 80 -15.07 -14.45 11.40
CA PRO A 80 -15.92 -15.47 10.83
C PRO A 80 -15.27 -16.11 9.60
N ARG A 81 -15.16 -17.44 9.61
CA ARG A 81 -14.56 -18.20 8.52
C ARG A 81 -15.51 -19.25 7.99
N PRO A 82 -15.76 -19.28 6.66
CA PRO A 82 -16.44 -20.41 6.02
C PRO A 82 -15.68 -21.73 6.25
N ALA A 83 -16.42 -22.84 6.35
CA ALA A 83 -15.80 -24.16 6.49
C ALA A 83 -15.12 -24.63 5.19
N ASP A 84 -15.67 -24.24 4.04
CA ASP A 84 -15.04 -24.50 2.74
C ASP A 84 -13.81 -23.62 2.58
N ARG A 85 -12.68 -24.23 2.19
CA ARG A 85 -11.37 -23.58 2.09
C ARG A 85 -11.34 -22.48 1.03
N ASP A 86 -11.91 -22.75 -0.13
CA ASP A 86 -11.88 -21.78 -1.24
C ASP A 86 -12.83 -20.62 -0.95
N GLU A 87 -13.95 -20.90 -0.29
CA GLU A 87 -14.87 -19.86 0.17
C GLU A 87 -14.24 -18.99 1.28
N ALA A 88 -13.48 -19.59 2.19
CA ALA A 88 -12.71 -18.85 3.18
C ALA A 88 -11.66 -17.96 2.50
N ALA A 89 -10.96 -18.48 1.49
CA ALA A 89 -9.99 -17.71 0.70
C ALA A 89 -10.65 -16.54 -0.04
N ARG A 90 -11.82 -16.74 -0.65
CA ARG A 90 -12.58 -15.67 -1.31
C ARG A 90 -13.03 -14.60 -0.32
N SER A 91 -13.44 -14.99 0.88
CA SER A 91 -13.82 -14.06 1.94
C SER A 91 -12.65 -13.23 2.41
N ASP A 92 -11.51 -13.88 2.69
CA ASP A 92 -10.27 -13.24 3.12
C ASP A 92 -9.73 -12.27 2.05
N VAL A 93 -9.67 -12.69 0.79
CA VAL A 93 -9.24 -11.85 -0.34
C VAL A 93 -10.17 -10.64 -0.49
N GLY A 94 -11.49 -10.85 -0.39
CA GLY A 94 -12.46 -9.75 -0.46
C GLY A 94 -12.24 -8.70 0.62
N LEU A 95 -12.05 -9.10 1.87
CA LEU A 95 -11.74 -8.22 2.99
C LEU A 95 -10.44 -7.44 2.76
N ILE A 96 -9.35 -8.15 2.41
CA ILE A 96 -8.03 -7.52 2.17
C ILE A 96 -8.11 -6.48 1.05
N VAL A 97 -8.77 -6.81 -0.08
CA VAL A 97 -8.88 -5.88 -1.23
C VAL A 97 -9.61 -4.61 -0.81
N VAL A 98 -10.77 -4.69 -0.18
CA VAL A 98 -11.52 -3.51 0.25
C VAL A 98 -10.73 -2.71 1.29
N SER A 99 -10.15 -3.39 2.27
CA SER A 99 -9.41 -2.72 3.34
C SER A 99 -8.15 -2.00 2.82
N VAL A 100 -7.43 -2.58 1.86
CA VAL A 100 -6.27 -1.95 1.21
C VAL A 100 -6.70 -0.76 0.35
N LEU A 101 -7.75 -0.88 -0.44
CA LEU A 101 -8.25 0.22 -1.27
C LEU A 101 -8.74 1.42 -0.44
N LEU A 102 -9.21 1.17 0.78
CA LEU A 102 -9.61 2.21 1.72
C LEU A 102 -8.45 2.77 2.58
N ASP A 103 -7.21 2.30 2.39
CA ASP A 103 -6.05 2.67 3.23
C ASP A 103 -5.28 3.91 2.75
N ALA A 104 -5.78 4.70 1.85
CA ALA A 104 -5.18 5.99 1.54
C ALA A 104 -5.43 7.00 2.67
N GLY A 105 -4.62 8.06 2.78
CA GLY A 105 -4.60 8.97 3.93
C GLY A 105 -5.97 9.37 4.51
N SER A 106 -6.16 9.17 5.81
CA SER A 106 -7.42 9.45 6.52
C SER A 106 -7.62 10.92 6.88
N GLY A 107 -6.58 11.71 6.74
CA GLY A 107 -6.53 13.06 7.29
C GLY A 107 -6.08 13.12 8.76
N PRO A 108 -5.75 14.31 9.27
CA PRO A 108 -5.15 14.46 10.60
C PRO A 108 -6.16 14.35 11.76
N ARG A 109 -7.44 14.62 11.51
CA ARG A 109 -8.47 14.70 12.56
C ARG A 109 -9.25 13.41 12.77
N TRP A 110 -9.40 12.58 11.73
CA TRP A 110 -10.23 11.40 11.80
C TRP A 110 -9.73 10.39 12.84
N ARG A 111 -10.68 9.88 13.63
CA ARG A 111 -10.49 8.84 14.64
C ARG A 111 -11.57 7.78 14.52
N TYR A 112 -11.24 6.59 14.95
CA TYR A 112 -12.16 5.45 15.02
C TYR A 112 -12.11 4.84 16.42
N THR A 113 -13.25 4.54 17.00
CA THR A 113 -13.36 3.81 18.26
C THR A 113 -13.97 2.45 18.02
N ASP A 114 -13.42 1.43 18.64
CA ASP A 114 -13.90 0.05 18.56
C ASP A 114 -14.36 -0.40 19.94
N THR A 115 -15.32 -1.36 19.99
CA THR A 115 -15.88 -1.83 21.26
C THR A 115 -14.96 -2.78 22.02
N GLU A 116 -14.06 -3.46 21.31
CA GLU A 116 -13.14 -4.45 21.89
C GLU A 116 -11.71 -3.90 22.04
N ILE A 117 -11.37 -2.85 21.29
CA ILE A 117 -10.04 -2.24 21.27
C ILE A 117 -10.06 -0.97 22.10
N GLN A 118 -9.22 -0.88 23.12
CA GLN A 118 -9.13 0.33 23.95
C GLN A 118 -8.48 1.51 23.21
N GLY A 119 -9.01 2.70 23.45
CA GLY A 119 -8.49 3.95 22.91
C GLY A 119 -9.01 4.30 21.52
N GLU A 120 -8.52 5.41 21.01
CA GLU A 120 -8.85 5.90 19.67
C GLU A 120 -7.81 5.45 18.65
N LEU A 121 -8.29 4.92 17.53
CA LEU A 121 -7.48 4.51 16.40
C LEU A 121 -7.47 5.59 15.32
N SER A 122 -6.41 5.69 14.57
CA SER A 122 -6.28 6.66 13.48
C SER A 122 -5.45 6.11 12.33
N ARG A 123 -5.41 6.82 11.20
CA ARG A 123 -4.55 6.46 10.06
C ARG A 123 -4.81 5.01 9.60
N SER A 124 -3.76 4.30 9.16
CA SER A 124 -3.84 2.94 8.62
C SER A 124 -4.45 1.93 9.60
N GLU A 125 -4.10 1.99 10.87
CA GLU A 125 -4.64 1.09 11.90
C GLU A 125 -6.15 1.32 12.09
N GLY A 126 -6.56 2.58 12.21
CA GLY A 126 -7.98 2.95 12.32
C GLY A 126 -8.76 2.54 11.06
N LEU A 127 -8.22 2.80 9.87
CA LEU A 127 -8.86 2.40 8.60
C LEU A 127 -8.96 0.88 8.46
N ALA A 128 -7.97 0.12 8.98
CA ALA A 128 -8.02 -1.32 9.00
C ALA A 128 -9.21 -1.82 9.85
N VAL A 129 -9.25 -1.39 11.11
CA VAL A 129 -10.31 -1.82 12.04
C VAL A 129 -11.68 -1.40 11.53
N ALA A 130 -11.84 -0.15 11.06
CA ALA A 130 -13.10 0.34 10.51
C ALA A 130 -13.58 -0.49 9.30
N SER A 131 -12.67 -0.82 8.36
CA SER A 131 -13.02 -1.65 7.20
C SER A 131 -13.31 -3.10 7.57
N PHE A 132 -12.59 -3.66 8.56
CA PHE A 132 -12.86 -4.98 9.11
C PHE A 132 -14.27 -5.05 9.72
N ARG A 133 -14.61 -4.11 10.60
CA ARG A 133 -15.92 -4.06 11.25
C ARG A 133 -17.06 -3.78 10.27
N ALA A 134 -16.80 -2.98 9.23
CA ALA A 134 -17.78 -2.81 8.14
C ALA A 134 -18.02 -4.12 7.38
N TRP A 135 -16.96 -4.86 7.05
CA TRP A 135 -17.04 -6.17 6.42
C TRP A 135 -17.76 -7.19 7.33
N GLU A 136 -17.39 -7.28 8.60
CA GLU A 136 -17.99 -8.20 9.58
C GLU A 136 -19.49 -7.99 9.74
N ARG A 137 -19.93 -6.72 9.74
CA ARG A 137 -21.36 -6.33 9.80
C ARG A 137 -22.09 -6.47 8.46
N GLY A 138 -21.44 -6.95 7.41
CA GLY A 138 -22.02 -7.15 6.10
C GLY A 138 -22.32 -5.86 5.32
N VAL A 139 -21.66 -4.73 5.63
CA VAL A 139 -21.85 -3.44 4.92
C VAL A 139 -21.54 -3.56 3.43
N PHE A 140 -20.63 -4.46 3.06
CA PHE A 140 -20.19 -4.69 1.69
C PHE A 140 -20.88 -5.91 1.04
N SER A 141 -21.97 -6.40 1.64
CA SER A 141 -22.70 -7.60 1.18
C SER A 141 -24.17 -7.31 0.98
N SER A 142 -24.71 -7.75 -0.16
CA SER A 142 -26.15 -7.70 -0.43
C SER A 142 -26.98 -8.68 0.44
N ARG A 143 -26.31 -9.58 1.16
CA ARG A 143 -26.90 -10.59 2.04
C ARG A 143 -26.65 -10.35 3.53
N GLY A 144 -25.98 -9.26 3.91
CA GLY A 144 -25.61 -8.98 5.30
C GLY A 144 -24.59 -9.97 5.90
N LEU A 145 -23.80 -10.64 5.07
CA LEU A 145 -22.79 -11.62 5.48
C LEU A 145 -21.38 -11.00 5.45
N PRO A 146 -20.39 -11.54 6.19
CA PRO A 146 -19.01 -11.09 6.13
C PRO A 146 -18.32 -11.51 4.81
N ARG A 147 -18.72 -10.86 3.74
CA ARG A 147 -18.23 -11.03 2.37
C ARG A 147 -18.34 -9.72 1.60
N VAL A 148 -17.79 -9.67 0.40
CA VAL A 148 -17.78 -8.47 -0.44
C VAL A 148 -18.41 -8.79 -1.80
N ASP A 149 -19.63 -8.30 -2.02
CA ASP A 149 -20.41 -8.54 -3.23
C ASP A 149 -20.33 -7.35 -4.19
N SER A 150 -20.21 -7.61 -5.49
CA SER A 150 -20.17 -6.58 -6.53
C SER A 150 -21.44 -5.72 -6.55
N GLU A 151 -22.61 -6.33 -6.32
CA GLU A 151 -23.88 -5.65 -6.24
C GLU A 151 -23.91 -4.64 -5.09
N ALA A 152 -23.56 -5.08 -3.86
CA ALA A 152 -23.53 -4.21 -2.69
C ALA A 152 -22.56 -3.04 -2.89
N LEU A 153 -21.34 -3.31 -3.39
CA LEU A 153 -20.36 -2.26 -3.65
C LEU A 153 -20.82 -1.25 -4.71
N SER A 154 -21.52 -1.71 -5.76
CA SER A 154 -22.04 -0.83 -6.80
C SER A 154 -23.06 0.19 -6.27
N GLY A 155 -23.72 -0.13 -5.14
CA GLY A 155 -24.68 0.73 -4.46
C GLY A 155 -24.12 1.50 -3.25
N VAL A 156 -22.84 1.35 -2.90
CA VAL A 156 -22.26 2.03 -1.72
C VAL A 156 -22.30 3.53 -1.89
N GLY A 157 -23.00 4.22 -0.98
CA GLY A 157 -23.03 5.67 -0.88
C GLY A 157 -22.04 6.22 0.13
N ALA A 158 -21.66 7.51 -0.01
CA ALA A 158 -20.83 8.18 0.98
C ALA A 158 -21.44 8.16 2.39
N ALA A 159 -22.77 8.25 2.51
CA ALA A 159 -23.46 8.23 3.80
C ALA A 159 -23.31 6.88 4.53
N SER A 160 -23.44 5.75 3.83
CA SER A 160 -23.26 4.42 4.44
C SER A 160 -21.80 4.19 4.84
N LEU A 161 -20.84 4.65 4.02
CA LEU A 161 -19.43 4.60 4.35
C LEU A 161 -19.10 5.52 5.54
N ALA A 162 -19.65 6.74 5.56
CA ALA A 162 -19.49 7.68 6.65
C ALA A 162 -20.00 7.10 7.99
N GLN A 163 -21.14 6.47 7.98
CA GLN A 163 -21.70 5.79 9.16
C GLN A 163 -20.76 4.66 9.63
N ALA A 164 -20.31 3.79 8.70
CA ALA A 164 -19.46 2.66 9.04
C ALA A 164 -18.09 3.09 9.58
N PHE A 165 -17.58 4.24 9.14
CA PHE A 165 -16.28 4.82 9.52
C PHE A 165 -16.40 5.92 10.58
N GLN A 166 -17.56 6.08 11.23
CA GLN A 166 -17.81 7.06 12.28
C GLN A 166 -17.48 8.51 11.87
N VAL A 167 -17.71 8.84 10.59
CA VAL A 167 -17.47 10.17 10.05
C VAL A 167 -18.56 11.12 10.53
N ARG A 168 -18.14 12.27 11.07
CA ARG A 168 -18.99 13.37 11.54
C ARG A 168 -18.31 14.68 11.20
N GLU A 169 -18.98 15.79 11.42
CA GLU A 169 -18.44 17.15 11.22
C GLU A 169 -17.17 17.40 12.07
N ASP A 170 -17.19 16.94 13.31
CA ASP A 170 -16.05 17.00 14.24
C ASP A 170 -14.99 15.91 13.99
N ASN A 171 -15.34 14.85 13.25
CA ASN A 171 -14.49 13.70 12.94
C ASN A 171 -14.43 13.40 11.41
N PRO A 172 -13.94 14.34 10.58
CA PRO A 172 -13.97 14.20 9.12
C PRO A 172 -12.93 13.22 8.60
N LEU A 173 -13.36 12.26 7.79
CA LEU A 173 -12.49 11.41 6.99
C LEU A 173 -12.24 12.04 5.62
N VAL A 174 -10.97 12.23 5.24
CA VAL A 174 -10.62 12.79 3.93
C VAL A 174 -11.07 11.85 2.82
N GLY A 175 -11.71 12.40 1.78
CA GLY A 175 -12.08 11.68 0.57
C GLY A 175 -13.19 10.63 0.76
N THR A 176 -14.15 10.84 1.65
CA THR A 176 -15.25 9.89 1.89
C THR A 176 -16.04 9.58 0.61
N GLU A 177 -16.37 10.60 -0.20
CA GLU A 177 -17.06 10.41 -1.49
C GLU A 177 -16.17 9.70 -2.51
N ASP A 178 -14.89 10.10 -2.62
CA ASP A 178 -13.94 9.44 -3.54
C ASP A 178 -13.73 7.97 -3.18
N ARG A 179 -13.69 7.65 -1.88
CA ARG A 179 -13.63 6.25 -1.38
C ARG A 179 -14.89 5.47 -1.75
N ALA A 180 -16.07 6.07 -1.59
CA ALA A 180 -17.32 5.45 -2.01
C ALA A 180 -17.35 5.26 -3.54
N ALA A 181 -16.89 6.23 -4.32
CA ALA A 181 -16.76 6.13 -5.77
C ALA A 181 -15.78 5.02 -6.20
N LEU A 182 -14.64 4.88 -5.48
CA LEU A 182 -13.68 3.80 -5.69
C LEU A 182 -14.32 2.42 -5.42
N LEU A 183 -15.08 2.27 -4.34
CA LEU A 183 -15.79 1.02 -4.03
C LEU A 183 -16.86 0.71 -5.09
N ARG A 184 -17.63 1.72 -5.56
CA ARG A 184 -18.58 1.54 -6.68
C ARG A 184 -17.87 1.08 -7.96
N SER A 185 -16.69 1.63 -8.24
CA SER A 185 -15.86 1.20 -9.37
C SER A 185 -15.38 -0.25 -9.21
N LEU A 186 -14.98 -0.64 -7.99
CA LEU A 186 -14.62 -2.01 -7.67
C LEU A 186 -15.83 -2.95 -7.87
N GLY A 187 -17.02 -2.56 -7.46
CA GLY A 187 -18.26 -3.30 -7.71
C GLY A 187 -18.49 -3.57 -9.20
N ARG A 188 -18.35 -2.52 -10.05
CA ARG A 188 -18.47 -2.66 -11.52
C ARG A 188 -17.40 -3.57 -12.13
N VAL A 189 -16.16 -3.49 -11.68
CA VAL A 189 -15.06 -4.32 -12.17
C VAL A 189 -15.27 -5.78 -11.74
N SER A 190 -15.52 -6.00 -10.46
CA SER A 190 -15.65 -7.35 -9.88
C SER A 190 -16.92 -8.09 -10.30
N SER A 191 -17.94 -7.39 -10.85
CA SER A 191 -19.12 -8.04 -11.43
C SER A 191 -18.78 -8.97 -12.62
N ARG A 192 -17.61 -8.79 -13.23
CA ARG A 192 -17.11 -9.62 -14.34
C ARG A 192 -16.21 -10.77 -13.86
N TRP A 193 -15.87 -10.79 -12.57
CA TRP A 193 -15.03 -11.84 -11.99
C TRP A 193 -15.84 -13.08 -11.62
N PRO A 194 -15.20 -14.23 -11.41
CA PRO A 194 -15.89 -15.42 -10.94
C PRO A 194 -16.73 -15.11 -9.69
N SER A 195 -17.91 -15.73 -9.60
CA SER A 195 -18.87 -15.54 -8.51
C SER A 195 -19.41 -14.10 -8.37
N GLN A 196 -19.14 -13.18 -9.31
CA GLN A 196 -19.60 -11.79 -9.33
C GLN A 196 -19.37 -11.06 -7.98
N ARG A 197 -18.17 -11.23 -7.42
CA ARG A 197 -17.77 -10.64 -6.14
C ARG A 197 -16.26 -10.38 -6.08
N VAL A 198 -15.83 -9.54 -5.15
CA VAL A 198 -14.42 -9.17 -4.99
C VAL A 198 -13.55 -10.38 -4.66
N GLY A 199 -14.07 -11.32 -3.89
CA GLY A 199 -13.38 -12.60 -3.61
C GLY A 199 -13.11 -13.46 -4.85
N GLY A 200 -13.81 -13.24 -5.98
CA GLY A 200 -13.52 -13.90 -7.26
C GLY A 200 -12.10 -13.59 -7.80
N LEU A 201 -11.43 -12.59 -7.28
CA LEU A 201 -10.01 -12.35 -7.53
C LEU A 201 -9.14 -13.55 -7.11
N PHE A 202 -9.51 -14.26 -6.03
CA PHE A 202 -8.88 -15.51 -5.64
C PHE A 202 -8.93 -16.55 -6.76
N ASP A 203 -10.09 -16.72 -7.39
CA ASP A 203 -10.27 -17.68 -8.48
C ASP A 203 -9.40 -17.35 -9.69
N LEU A 204 -9.28 -16.05 -10.03
CA LEU A 204 -8.38 -15.59 -11.10
C LEU A 204 -6.92 -15.89 -10.77
N LEU A 205 -6.49 -15.61 -9.53
CA LEU A 205 -5.12 -15.86 -9.09
C LEU A 205 -4.81 -17.37 -8.99
N SER A 206 -5.76 -18.16 -8.50
CA SER A 206 -5.67 -19.62 -8.45
C SER A 206 -5.54 -20.23 -9.85
N GLY A 207 -6.26 -19.68 -10.83
CA GLY A 207 -6.13 -20.09 -12.24
C GLY A 207 -4.74 -19.81 -12.86
N HIS A 208 -3.97 -18.90 -12.29
CA HIS A 208 -2.58 -18.63 -12.68
C HIS A 208 -1.55 -19.43 -11.88
N ALA A 209 -1.94 -20.09 -10.80
CA ALA A 209 -1.04 -20.94 -10.03
C ALA A 209 -0.69 -22.19 -10.83
N SER A 210 0.55 -22.66 -10.66
CA SER A 210 1.00 -23.93 -11.25
C SER A 210 0.25 -25.13 -10.64
N SER A 211 0.36 -26.29 -11.26
CA SER A 211 -0.16 -27.56 -10.72
C SER A 211 0.41 -27.91 -9.33
N THR A 212 1.53 -27.29 -8.95
CA THR A 212 2.15 -27.41 -7.62
C THR A 212 1.70 -26.31 -6.64
N GLY A 213 0.67 -25.52 -6.96
CA GLY A 213 0.17 -24.43 -6.14
C GLY A 213 1.13 -23.24 -6.00
N ARG A 214 1.98 -22.97 -7.00
CA ARG A 214 2.96 -21.86 -6.96
C ARG A 214 2.53 -20.71 -7.88
N LEU A 215 2.53 -19.50 -7.37
CA LEU A 215 2.22 -18.27 -8.09
C LEU A 215 3.39 -17.29 -7.97
N SER A 216 3.95 -16.83 -9.09
CA SER A 216 5.01 -15.81 -9.05
C SER A 216 4.43 -14.45 -8.60
N ALA A 217 5.14 -13.72 -7.73
CA ALA A 217 4.75 -12.36 -7.30
C ALA A 217 4.64 -11.38 -8.48
N VAL A 218 5.40 -11.60 -9.55
CA VAL A 218 5.28 -10.83 -10.79
C VAL A 218 3.94 -11.08 -11.47
N THR A 219 3.50 -12.34 -11.54
CA THR A 219 2.19 -12.70 -12.09
C THR A 219 1.07 -12.17 -11.20
N LEU A 220 1.20 -12.29 -9.87
CA LEU A 220 0.27 -11.71 -8.90
C LEU A 220 0.10 -10.20 -9.16
N LEU A 221 1.19 -9.42 -9.15
CA LEU A 221 1.12 -7.97 -9.36
C LEU A 221 0.54 -7.61 -10.73
N ARG A 222 0.95 -8.31 -11.80
CA ARG A 222 0.42 -8.08 -13.14
C ARG A 222 -1.08 -8.31 -13.22
N THR A 223 -1.57 -9.42 -12.67
CA THR A 223 -3.01 -9.72 -12.62
C THR A 223 -3.77 -8.63 -11.86
N LEU A 224 -3.26 -8.20 -10.71
CA LEU A 224 -3.86 -7.11 -9.95
C LEU A 224 -3.92 -5.82 -10.76
N LEU A 225 -2.85 -5.44 -11.46
CA LEU A 225 -2.81 -4.23 -12.29
C LEU A 225 -3.76 -4.32 -13.50
N GLU A 226 -3.86 -5.48 -14.12
CA GLU A 226 -4.81 -5.72 -15.23
C GLU A 226 -6.26 -5.58 -14.76
N GLN A 227 -6.57 -6.13 -13.60
CA GLN A 227 -7.92 -6.13 -13.05
C GLN A 227 -8.33 -4.80 -12.40
N LEU A 228 -7.40 -4.10 -11.74
CA LEU A 228 -7.72 -2.96 -10.89
C LEU A 228 -7.40 -1.58 -11.50
N SER A 229 -6.56 -1.49 -12.55
CA SER A 229 -6.24 -0.19 -13.17
C SER A 229 -7.49 0.61 -13.61
N PRO A 230 -8.61 -0.02 -14.04
CA PRO A 230 -9.83 0.72 -14.37
C PRO A 230 -10.52 1.40 -13.17
N LEU A 231 -10.09 1.13 -11.94
CA LEU A 231 -10.60 1.81 -10.75
C LEU A 231 -10.27 3.31 -10.73
N TRP A 232 -9.22 3.70 -11.45
CA TRP A 232 -8.74 5.08 -11.53
C TRP A 232 -8.94 5.65 -12.95
N PRO A 233 -10.16 6.11 -13.27
CA PRO A 233 -10.50 6.57 -14.64
C PRO A 233 -9.69 7.79 -15.10
N ASP A 234 -9.23 8.63 -14.16
CA ASP A 234 -8.43 9.83 -14.44
C ASP A 234 -6.93 9.53 -14.61
N SER A 235 -6.54 8.25 -14.56
CA SER A 235 -5.14 7.86 -14.71
C SER A 235 -4.67 7.98 -16.18
N THR A 236 -3.35 8.07 -16.36
CA THR A 236 -2.74 8.06 -17.71
C THR A 236 -3.22 6.84 -18.52
N MET A 237 -3.61 7.07 -19.76
CA MET A 237 -4.03 6.01 -20.69
C MET A 237 -2.96 5.72 -21.75
N ARG A 238 -2.84 4.45 -22.15
CA ARG A 238 -2.07 3.99 -23.29
C ARG A 238 -2.81 2.81 -23.96
N ASP A 239 -2.86 2.80 -25.26
CA ASP A 239 -3.50 1.73 -26.05
C ASP A 239 -4.94 1.43 -25.56
N GLY A 240 -5.71 2.46 -25.19
CA GLY A 240 -7.07 2.33 -24.68
C GLY A 240 -7.18 1.74 -23.26
N GLN A 241 -6.07 1.60 -22.53
CA GLN A 241 -6.03 1.05 -21.18
C GLN A 241 -5.59 2.09 -20.14
N HIS A 242 -6.25 2.10 -18.99
CA HIS A 242 -5.82 2.87 -17.83
C HIS A 242 -4.53 2.27 -17.24
N LEU A 243 -3.57 3.11 -16.94
CA LEU A 243 -2.28 2.68 -16.36
C LEU A 243 -2.27 2.68 -14.83
N GLY A 244 -3.23 3.35 -14.19
CA GLY A 244 -3.25 3.53 -12.74
C GLY A 244 -2.14 4.48 -12.26
N ASP A 245 -1.37 4.09 -11.27
CA ASP A 245 -0.35 4.93 -10.62
C ASP A 245 0.93 5.04 -11.48
N VAL A 246 0.81 5.72 -12.64
CA VAL A 246 1.88 6.00 -13.60
C VAL A 246 1.86 7.48 -13.97
N TRP A 247 2.99 8.17 -13.84
CA TRP A 247 3.09 9.62 -13.95
C TRP A 247 4.12 10.05 -15.00
N PRO A 248 3.84 11.10 -15.78
CA PRO A 248 4.81 11.64 -16.72
C PRO A 248 5.96 12.34 -15.96
N TYR A 249 7.17 12.11 -16.42
CA TYR A 249 8.36 12.84 -16.01
C TYR A 249 9.26 13.06 -17.23
N PRO A 250 9.27 14.27 -17.82
CA PRO A 250 9.89 14.51 -19.14
C PRO A 250 11.29 13.93 -19.33
N PRO A 251 12.23 14.01 -18.37
CA PRO A 251 13.58 13.46 -18.56
C PRO A 251 13.63 11.93 -18.70
N LEU A 252 12.64 11.19 -18.18
CA LEU A 252 12.62 9.73 -18.17
C LEU A 252 11.38 9.09 -18.82
N GLY A 253 10.40 9.91 -19.25
CA GLY A 253 9.14 9.45 -19.81
C GLY A 253 8.10 9.09 -18.75
N LEU A 254 7.48 7.93 -18.85
CA LEU A 254 6.49 7.46 -17.88
C LEU A 254 7.13 6.74 -16.70
N MET A 255 6.77 7.17 -15.50
CA MET A 255 7.25 6.66 -14.21
C MET A 255 6.17 5.84 -13.52
N PRO A 256 6.22 4.50 -13.56
CA PRO A 256 5.29 3.65 -12.84
C PRO A 256 5.72 3.52 -11.37
N PHE A 257 4.74 3.56 -10.47
CA PHE A 257 4.93 3.27 -9.05
C PHE A 257 4.05 2.14 -8.56
N HIS A 258 2.76 2.16 -8.94
CA HIS A 258 1.76 1.15 -8.56
C HIS A 258 1.74 0.86 -7.06
N LYS A 259 1.93 1.91 -6.23
CA LYS A 259 2.14 1.79 -4.78
C LYS A 259 1.02 0.99 -4.10
N LEU A 260 -0.24 1.37 -4.35
CA LEU A 260 -1.38 0.74 -3.69
C LEU A 260 -1.56 -0.72 -4.15
N THR A 261 -1.36 -0.97 -5.44
CA THR A 261 -1.46 -2.33 -5.98
C THR A 261 -0.31 -3.23 -5.50
N GLN A 262 0.89 -2.69 -5.31
CA GLN A 262 1.99 -3.44 -4.69
C GLN A 262 1.72 -3.71 -3.20
N TRP A 263 1.15 -2.73 -2.48
CA TRP A 263 0.69 -2.93 -1.11
C TRP A 263 -0.34 -4.06 -1.03
N LEU A 264 -1.28 -4.09 -1.97
CA LEU A 264 -2.24 -5.18 -2.10
C LEU A 264 -1.55 -6.52 -2.41
N ALA A 265 -0.57 -6.53 -3.32
CA ALA A 265 0.18 -7.76 -3.64
C ALA A 265 0.86 -8.36 -2.39
N TYR A 266 1.56 -7.55 -1.60
CA TYR A 266 2.13 -7.98 -0.32
C TYR A 266 1.05 -8.48 0.65
N SER A 267 -0.08 -7.78 0.74
CA SER A 267 -1.18 -8.09 1.64
C SER A 267 -1.92 -9.39 1.29
N LEU A 268 -1.86 -9.84 0.04
CA LEU A 268 -2.48 -11.07 -0.42
C LEU A 268 -1.59 -12.32 -0.26
N ILE A 269 -0.29 -12.17 0.04
CA ILE A 269 0.63 -13.31 0.17
C ILE A 269 0.12 -14.29 1.22
N GLU A 270 -0.24 -13.80 2.39
CA GLU A 270 -0.66 -14.65 3.50
C GLU A 270 -2.02 -15.31 3.28
N PRO A 271 -3.09 -14.62 2.85
CA PRO A 271 -4.35 -15.27 2.48
C PRO A 271 -4.20 -16.34 1.39
N LEU A 272 -3.37 -16.08 0.37
CA LEU A 272 -3.07 -17.05 -0.68
C LEU A 272 -2.33 -18.28 -0.12
N HIS A 273 -1.36 -18.07 0.77
CA HIS A 273 -0.64 -19.16 1.43
C HIS A 273 -1.59 -20.02 2.28
N ALA A 274 -2.46 -19.40 3.06
CA ALA A 274 -3.49 -20.10 3.85
C ALA A 274 -4.45 -20.93 2.96
N ALA A 275 -4.66 -20.48 1.72
CA ALA A 275 -5.43 -21.20 0.70
C ALA A 275 -4.59 -22.26 -0.07
N GLY A 276 -3.29 -22.46 0.27
CA GLY A 276 -2.39 -23.42 -0.35
C GLY A 276 -1.72 -22.94 -1.63
N ILE A 277 -1.72 -21.63 -1.88
CA ILE A 277 -0.99 -21.03 -2.99
C ILE A 277 0.26 -20.35 -2.46
N THR A 278 1.43 -20.91 -2.75
CA THR A 278 2.72 -20.34 -2.36
C THR A 278 3.12 -19.24 -3.34
N VAL A 279 3.18 -18.01 -2.88
CA VAL A 279 3.71 -16.89 -3.67
C VAL A 279 5.23 -16.95 -3.68
N THR A 280 5.82 -17.03 -4.87
CA THR A 280 7.26 -17.09 -5.08
C THR A 280 7.81 -15.80 -5.65
N GLU A 281 9.14 -15.63 -5.67
CA GLU A 281 9.82 -14.44 -6.22
C GLU A 281 9.35 -13.11 -5.58
N VAL A 282 9.01 -13.11 -4.28
CA VAL A 282 8.48 -11.94 -3.57
C VAL A 282 9.43 -10.74 -3.65
N ASP A 283 10.75 -10.96 -3.65
CA ASP A 283 11.76 -9.91 -3.78
C ASP A 283 11.82 -9.25 -5.17
N ARG A 284 11.06 -9.75 -6.14
CA ARG A 284 10.84 -9.04 -7.41
C ARG A 284 9.84 -7.91 -7.30
N LEU A 285 9.00 -7.87 -6.27
CA LEU A 285 8.23 -6.67 -5.93
C LEU A 285 9.19 -5.56 -5.47
N THR A 286 8.73 -4.30 -5.53
CA THR A 286 9.57 -3.16 -5.13
C THR A 286 9.18 -2.64 -3.74
N PRO A 287 10.05 -1.87 -3.07
CA PRO A 287 9.63 -1.06 -1.94
C PRO A 287 8.44 -0.16 -2.29
N LEU A 288 7.65 0.18 -1.28
CA LEU A 288 6.48 1.03 -1.47
C LEU A 288 6.90 2.50 -1.57
N ALA A 289 6.55 3.14 -2.70
CA ALA A 289 6.77 4.57 -2.95
C ALA A 289 5.73 5.41 -2.19
N GLU A 290 5.75 5.34 -0.85
CA GLU A 290 4.78 5.96 0.04
C GLU A 290 5.45 6.89 1.07
N TYR A 291 4.65 7.68 1.76
CA TYR A 291 5.14 8.80 2.59
C TYR A 291 5.95 8.37 3.83
N ARG A 292 5.81 7.15 4.36
CA ARG A 292 6.60 6.66 5.51
C ARG A 292 8.02 6.35 5.09
N ASN A 293 8.18 5.55 4.02
CA ASN A 293 9.50 5.22 3.47
C ASN A 293 10.18 6.46 2.88
N GLY A 294 9.44 7.29 2.15
CA GLY A 294 9.98 8.52 1.60
C GLY A 294 10.28 9.57 2.69
N GLY A 295 9.46 9.61 3.74
CA GLY A 295 9.68 10.47 4.91
C GLY A 295 10.91 10.05 5.72
N LEU A 296 11.16 8.74 5.85
CA LEU A 296 12.36 8.20 6.47
C LEU A 296 13.63 8.78 5.82
N LEU A 297 13.65 8.86 4.49
CA LEU A 297 14.80 9.38 3.74
C LEU A 297 14.98 10.90 3.91
N ILE A 298 13.87 11.66 3.98
CA ILE A 298 13.90 13.11 4.19
C ILE A 298 14.30 13.42 5.63
N ASP A 299 13.60 12.86 6.60
CA ASP A 299 13.84 13.12 8.02
C ASP A 299 15.17 12.53 8.51
N GLY A 300 15.68 11.50 7.82
CA GLY A 300 17.02 10.93 7.99
C GLY A 300 18.15 11.70 7.28
N GLY A 301 17.83 12.78 6.56
CA GLY A 301 18.82 13.65 5.90
C GLY A 301 19.46 13.04 4.65
N VAL A 302 18.89 12.00 4.06
CA VAL A 302 19.32 11.42 2.78
C VAL A 302 18.80 12.24 1.60
N LEU A 303 17.57 12.75 1.70
CA LEU A 303 16.93 13.60 0.71
C LEU A 303 16.69 15.00 1.28
N THR A 304 17.12 16.02 0.55
CA THR A 304 16.90 17.43 0.89
C THR A 304 16.24 18.12 -0.31
N PRO A 305 15.09 18.79 -0.14
CA PRO A 305 14.48 19.52 -1.25
C PRO A 305 15.26 20.80 -1.54
N VAL A 306 15.44 21.08 -2.83
CA VAL A 306 16.15 22.26 -3.33
C VAL A 306 15.29 23.52 -3.18
N THR A 307 13.98 23.41 -3.40
CA THR A 307 13.06 24.55 -3.42
C THR A 307 12.61 24.98 -2.03
N PRO A 308 12.74 26.25 -1.62
CA PRO A 308 12.16 26.77 -0.38
C PRO A 308 10.62 26.65 -0.38
N GLY A 309 10.02 26.57 0.83
CA GLY A 309 8.56 26.58 1.00
C GLY A 309 7.83 25.29 0.64
N TRP A 310 8.51 24.24 0.21
CA TRP A 310 7.93 22.96 -0.16
C TRP A 310 7.05 22.31 0.90
N ARG A 311 7.31 22.57 2.19
CA ARG A 311 6.54 22.01 3.32
C ARG A 311 5.15 22.64 3.46
N THR A 312 4.98 23.89 3.06
CA THR A 312 3.73 24.65 3.19
C THR A 312 2.86 24.57 1.94
N THR A 313 3.45 24.17 0.81
CA THR A 313 2.74 24.00 -0.46
C THR A 313 2.14 22.60 -0.55
N SER A 314 0.91 22.49 -1.07
CA SER A 314 0.31 21.21 -1.44
C SER A 314 0.75 20.82 -2.84
N HIS A 315 1.32 19.61 -2.98
CA HIS A 315 1.90 19.14 -4.24
C HIS A 315 1.02 18.08 -4.88
N PRO A 316 0.60 18.25 -6.15
CA PRO A 316 -0.08 17.18 -6.87
C PRO A 316 0.83 15.97 -7.09
N LEU A 317 0.23 14.78 -7.20
CA LEU A 317 0.96 13.52 -7.43
C LEU A 317 1.80 13.54 -8.73
N SER A 318 1.38 14.34 -9.72
CA SER A 318 2.06 14.52 -11.00
C SER A 318 3.22 15.51 -10.96
N SER A 319 3.44 16.24 -9.86
CA SER A 319 4.51 17.23 -9.77
C SER A 319 5.89 16.55 -9.79
N SER A 320 6.88 17.22 -10.41
CA SER A 320 8.27 16.75 -10.42
C SER A 320 8.78 16.45 -9.02
N LEU A 321 8.46 17.29 -8.04
CA LEU A 321 8.85 17.08 -6.63
C LEU A 321 8.37 15.73 -6.10
N VAL A 322 7.11 15.37 -6.34
CA VAL A 322 6.52 14.11 -5.84
C VAL A 322 7.00 12.92 -6.67
N VAL A 323 7.11 13.05 -7.99
CA VAL A 323 7.58 11.97 -8.87
C VAL A 323 9.04 11.62 -8.58
N GLU A 324 9.92 12.62 -8.47
CA GLU A 324 11.33 12.42 -8.10
C GLU A 324 11.45 11.78 -6.72
N TRP A 325 10.74 12.32 -5.71
CA TRP A 325 10.74 11.79 -4.35
C TRP A 325 10.32 10.32 -4.29
N ARG A 326 9.24 9.97 -4.99
CA ARG A 326 8.73 8.59 -5.03
C ARG A 326 9.70 7.63 -5.71
N ALA A 327 10.31 8.06 -6.83
CA ALA A 327 11.30 7.25 -7.53
C ALA A 327 12.57 7.04 -6.69
N LEU A 328 13.08 8.12 -6.08
CA LEU A 328 14.22 8.05 -5.16
C LEU A 328 13.89 7.16 -3.94
N THR A 329 12.66 7.21 -3.43
CA THR A 329 12.23 6.33 -2.33
C THR A 329 12.39 4.86 -2.72
N VAL A 330 11.91 4.44 -3.89
CA VAL A 330 12.06 3.05 -4.34
C VAL A 330 13.54 2.66 -4.44
N ALA A 331 14.37 3.47 -5.11
CA ALA A 331 15.77 3.12 -5.34
C ALA A 331 16.61 3.12 -4.03
N LEU A 332 16.37 4.10 -3.16
CA LEU A 332 17.14 4.26 -1.92
C LEU A 332 16.72 3.24 -0.85
N VAL A 333 15.45 2.86 -0.77
CA VAL A 333 15.02 1.81 0.17
C VAL A 333 15.57 0.44 -0.24
N VAL A 334 15.79 0.17 -1.54
CA VAL A 334 16.52 -1.04 -1.96
C VAL A 334 17.95 -1.04 -1.39
N ARG A 335 18.68 0.07 -1.50
CA ARG A 335 20.04 0.19 -0.93
C ARG A 335 20.06 0.13 0.59
N LEU A 336 19.09 0.81 1.22
CA LEU A 336 18.91 0.75 2.68
C LEU A 336 18.68 -0.67 3.16
N ALA A 337 17.90 -1.46 2.40
CA ALA A 337 17.62 -2.85 2.75
C ALA A 337 18.88 -3.72 2.76
N GLU A 338 19.84 -3.51 1.86
CA GLU A 338 21.13 -4.20 1.90
C GLU A 338 21.92 -3.86 3.18
N LEU A 339 22.00 -2.57 3.53
CA LEU A 339 22.66 -2.13 4.76
C LEU A 339 21.98 -2.71 6.02
N VAL A 340 20.66 -2.81 6.02
CA VAL A 340 19.91 -3.45 7.13
C VAL A 340 20.22 -4.94 7.22
N ARG A 341 20.28 -5.67 6.08
CA ARG A 341 20.66 -7.08 6.05
C ARG A 341 22.07 -7.32 6.58
N GLU A 342 23.03 -6.47 6.17
CA GLU A 342 24.41 -6.50 6.65
C GLU A 342 24.47 -6.25 8.16
N ASP A 343 23.79 -5.20 8.66
CA ASP A 343 23.75 -4.85 10.08
C ASP A 343 23.11 -5.98 10.94
N LEU A 344 22.04 -6.58 10.45
CA LEU A 344 21.34 -7.67 11.15
C LEU A 344 22.05 -9.03 11.04
N GLY A 345 22.92 -9.22 10.05
CA GLY A 345 23.47 -10.54 9.71
C GLY A 345 22.40 -11.54 9.25
N ALA A 346 21.29 -11.06 8.70
CA ALA A 346 20.12 -11.86 8.37
C ALA A 346 19.57 -11.59 6.96
N ARG A 347 19.12 -12.64 6.27
CA ARG A 347 18.54 -12.55 4.94
C ARG A 347 17.02 -12.28 5.01
N LEU A 348 16.63 -11.08 5.41
CA LEU A 348 15.25 -10.67 5.40
C LEU A 348 14.83 -10.29 3.97
N SER A 349 13.63 -10.70 3.55
CA SER A 349 13.01 -10.22 2.30
C SER A 349 12.70 -8.74 2.38
N MET A 350 12.42 -8.08 1.22
CA MET A 350 11.98 -6.68 1.21
C MET A 350 10.72 -6.49 2.05
N ALA A 351 9.76 -7.39 1.96
CA ALA A 351 8.52 -7.32 2.76
C ALA A 351 8.80 -7.36 4.27
N GLN A 352 9.75 -8.19 4.71
CA GLN A 352 10.17 -8.26 6.12
C GLN A 352 10.92 -7.00 6.56
N ILE A 353 11.74 -6.38 5.71
CA ILE A 353 12.44 -5.12 6.02
C ILE A 353 11.45 -3.96 6.13
N LEU A 354 10.44 -3.90 5.26
CA LEU A 354 9.36 -2.92 5.36
C LEU A 354 8.64 -3.03 6.71
N GLU A 355 8.28 -4.25 7.13
CA GLU A 355 7.61 -4.50 8.42
C GLU A 355 8.54 -4.31 9.60
N GLY A 356 9.72 -4.88 9.53
CA GLY A 356 10.69 -4.89 10.63
C GLY A 356 11.07 -3.50 11.08
N GLY A 357 11.38 -2.62 10.13
CA GLY A 357 12.02 -1.38 10.50
C GLY A 357 11.70 -0.13 9.70
N THR A 358 11.65 -0.15 8.35
CA THR A 358 11.61 1.10 7.58
C THR A 358 10.34 1.91 7.83
N TRP A 359 9.18 1.26 7.87
CA TRP A 359 7.91 1.91 8.15
C TRP A 359 7.87 2.49 9.58
N ALA A 360 8.31 1.73 10.57
CA ALA A 360 8.36 2.16 11.97
C ALA A 360 9.40 3.27 12.20
N ALA A 361 10.57 3.21 11.55
CA ALA A 361 11.60 4.25 11.59
C ALA A 361 11.11 5.56 10.97
N GLY A 362 10.41 5.48 9.82
CA GLY A 362 9.78 6.65 9.22
C GLY A 362 8.74 7.31 10.15
N ARG A 363 7.96 6.51 10.88
CA ARG A 363 7.01 7.00 11.89
C ARG A 363 7.73 7.65 13.07
N ARG A 364 8.80 7.03 13.57
CA ARG A 364 9.61 7.56 14.68
C ARG A 364 10.26 8.89 14.33
N LEU A 365 10.91 9.00 13.17
CA LEU A 365 11.53 10.24 12.73
C LEU A 365 10.50 11.35 12.47
N ALA A 366 9.35 11.01 11.87
CA ALA A 366 8.26 11.97 11.69
C ALA A 366 7.75 12.54 13.02
N ALA A 367 7.61 11.69 14.05
CA ALA A 367 7.18 12.11 15.38
C ALA A 367 8.23 12.98 16.09
N ALA A 368 9.52 12.70 15.89
CA ALA A 368 10.60 13.54 16.42
C ALA A 368 10.70 14.91 15.71
N ALA A 369 10.42 14.95 14.39
CA ALA A 369 10.53 16.15 13.59
C ALA A 369 9.29 17.06 13.63
N ARG A 370 8.09 16.53 13.91
CA ARG A 370 6.81 17.25 13.85
C ARG A 370 5.85 16.77 14.94
N PRO A 371 5.18 17.70 15.68
CA PRO A 371 4.30 17.36 16.82
C PRO A 371 3.17 16.39 16.48
N ASP A 372 2.62 16.50 15.25
CA ASP A 372 1.53 15.67 14.76
C ASP A 372 2.02 14.42 13.97
N ALA A 373 3.34 14.22 13.91
CA ALA A 373 3.97 13.14 13.14
C ALA A 373 3.47 13.02 11.68
N ARG A 374 3.05 14.17 11.09
CA ARG A 374 2.59 14.21 9.68
C ARG A 374 3.71 13.89 8.71
N PRO A 375 3.38 13.50 7.46
CA PRO A 375 4.37 13.38 6.40
C PRO A 375 5.15 14.67 6.17
N PRO A 376 6.45 14.60 5.77
CA PRO A 376 7.24 15.81 5.50
C PRO A 376 6.76 16.56 4.25
N VAL A 377 6.23 15.86 3.25
CA VAL A 377 5.67 16.43 2.00
C VAL A 377 4.15 16.47 2.11
N ASN A 378 3.57 17.62 1.85
CA ASN A 378 2.13 17.78 1.76
C ASN A 378 1.66 17.43 0.34
N VAL A 379 1.19 16.20 0.14
CA VAL A 379 0.70 15.71 -1.14
C VAL A 379 -0.80 15.92 -1.24
N ALA A 380 -1.24 16.54 -2.34
CA ALA A 380 -2.65 16.64 -2.68
C ALA A 380 -3.19 15.26 -3.08
N SER A 381 -3.88 14.61 -2.16
CA SER A 381 -4.47 13.28 -2.36
C SER A 381 -5.96 13.32 -2.07
N ASN A 382 -6.73 12.63 -2.92
CA ASN A 382 -8.16 12.41 -2.70
C ASN A 382 -8.46 11.15 -1.85
N GLY A 383 -7.45 10.54 -1.28
CA GLY A 383 -7.61 9.34 -0.45
C GLY A 383 -7.81 8.03 -1.22
N THR A 384 -7.41 7.94 -2.50
CA THR A 384 -7.60 6.73 -3.32
C THR A 384 -6.33 6.12 -3.91
N ILE A 385 -5.23 6.85 -4.01
CA ILE A 385 -3.97 6.35 -4.61
C ILE A 385 -2.80 6.40 -3.63
N PHE A 386 -2.68 7.47 -2.83
CA PHE A 386 -1.48 7.77 -2.05
C PHE A 386 -1.78 8.06 -0.59
#